data_76606fa12b783049bba751498dd73f7a
#
_entry.id   76606fa12b783049bba751498dd73f7a
#
_cell.length_a   1.000
_cell.length_b   1.000
_cell.length_c   1.000
_cell.angle_alpha   90.00
_cell.angle_beta   90.00
_cell.angle_gamma   90.00
#
_symmetry.space_group_name_H-M   'P 1'
#
loop_
_entity.id
_entity.type
_entity.pdbx_description
1 polymer ?
#
loop_
_entity_poly.entity_id
_entity_poly.type
_entity_poly.pdbx_seq_one_letter_code
_entity_poly.pdbx_strand_id
1 'polypeptide(L)'
;IFCNVSATKHVERKDGKSSSDQDYILNPHEYNSKVKNYLFDTDMFIACHYWDPKFPKLFSPKQINEFKNLKIIGDVTCDINGSVPTTIRSTSIAKPYYSINTDSMKEIELGNKGIAVMAVDNLPSELPRDASEEFGSSVISEILPYLIDKDDGRINRATTASNGKFCENFAYLNDFIN
;
A
#
# COMPACT_ATOMS: atom_id res chain seq x y z
N ILE A 1 15.39 17.53 -1.50
CA ILE A 1 14.64 17.68 -0.23
C ILE A 1 13.80 16.43 -0.08
N PHE A 2 13.80 15.84 1.11
CA PHE A 2 13.03 14.64 1.45
C PHE A 2 11.95 14.99 2.46
N CYS A 3 10.72 14.46 2.28
CA CYS A 3 9.61 14.63 3.21
C CYS A 3 8.98 13.26 3.50
N ASN A 4 8.94 12.88 4.78
CA ASN A 4 8.22 11.71 5.26
C ASN A 4 6.84 12.13 5.78
N VAL A 5 5.78 11.56 5.23
CA VAL A 5 4.39 11.85 5.58
C VAL A 5 3.79 10.64 6.28
N SER A 6 3.56 10.75 7.59
CA SER A 6 2.97 9.68 8.40
C SER A 6 1.46 9.50 8.10
N ALA A 7 0.90 8.38 8.57
CA ALA A 7 -0.49 7.98 8.31
C ALA A 7 -1.52 9.09 8.58
N THR A 8 -1.50 9.73 9.75
CA THR A 8 -2.44 10.80 10.09
C THR A 8 -2.19 12.13 9.39
N LYS A 9 -0.98 12.34 8.84
CA LYS A 9 -0.64 13.59 8.13
C LYS A 9 -1.14 13.62 6.69
N HIS A 10 -1.35 12.46 6.07
CA HIS A 10 -1.83 12.38 4.69
C HIS A 10 -3.35 12.34 4.56
N VAL A 11 -4.08 12.36 5.67
CA VAL A 11 -5.55 12.37 5.71
C VAL A 11 -6.09 13.50 6.58
N GLU A 12 -7.36 13.82 6.41
CA GLU A 12 -8.13 14.73 7.26
C GLU A 12 -9.55 14.22 7.44
N ARG A 13 -10.10 14.42 8.63
CA ARG A 13 -11.52 14.10 8.87
C ARG A 13 -12.41 15.08 8.12
N LYS A 14 -13.49 14.56 7.54
CA LYS A 14 -14.51 15.34 6.82
C LYS A 14 -15.23 16.36 7.70
N ASP A 15 -15.34 16.07 9.01
CA ASP A 15 -16.00 16.93 10.00
C ASP A 15 -15.06 17.97 10.64
N GLY A 16 -13.78 18.01 10.23
CA GLY A 16 -12.78 18.95 10.72
C GLY A 16 -12.25 18.69 12.13
N LYS A 17 -12.65 17.59 12.78
CA LYS A 17 -12.13 17.22 14.11
C LYS A 17 -10.70 16.71 14.01
N SER A 18 -10.03 16.63 15.17
CA SER A 18 -8.72 16.01 15.28
C SER A 18 -8.78 14.53 14.88
N SER A 19 -7.73 14.06 14.21
CA SER A 19 -7.57 12.66 13.77
C SER A 19 -6.54 11.93 14.64
N SER A 20 -6.73 10.63 14.82
CA SER A 20 -5.74 9.71 15.34
C SER A 20 -5.59 8.51 14.42
N ASP A 21 -4.47 7.81 14.49
CA ASP A 21 -4.25 6.61 13.68
C ASP A 21 -5.33 5.55 13.96
N GLN A 22 -5.71 5.38 15.24
CA GLN A 22 -6.73 4.43 15.64
C GLN A 22 -8.11 4.80 15.08
N ASP A 23 -8.50 6.08 15.13
CA ASP A 23 -9.78 6.54 14.57
C ASP A 23 -9.80 6.39 13.05
N TYR A 24 -8.69 6.69 12.37
CA TYR A 24 -8.56 6.49 10.92
C TYR A 24 -8.72 5.02 10.52
N ILE A 25 -8.12 4.10 11.27
CA ILE A 25 -8.25 2.65 11.02
C ILE A 25 -9.69 2.16 11.21
N LEU A 26 -10.36 2.63 12.26
CA LEU A 26 -11.72 2.21 12.61
C LEU A 26 -12.79 2.86 11.72
N ASN A 27 -12.57 4.10 11.29
CA ASN A 27 -13.56 4.92 10.57
C ASN A 27 -12.99 5.55 9.28
N PRO A 28 -12.38 4.76 8.36
CA PRO A 28 -11.69 5.30 7.18
C PRO A 28 -12.61 6.09 6.25
N HIS A 29 -13.90 5.78 6.22
CA HIS A 29 -14.91 6.47 5.41
C HIS A 29 -15.18 7.93 5.87
N GLU A 30 -14.79 8.27 7.11
CA GLU A 30 -14.88 9.64 7.64
C GLU A 30 -13.73 10.55 7.20
N TYR A 31 -12.81 10.03 6.39
CA TYR A 31 -11.60 10.73 6.03
C TYR A 31 -11.49 11.03 4.54
N ASN A 32 -10.82 12.12 4.22
CA ASN A 32 -10.35 12.45 2.87
C ASN A 32 -8.82 12.39 2.82
N SER A 33 -8.26 12.09 1.66
CA SER A 33 -6.83 12.21 1.44
C SER A 33 -6.40 13.67 1.29
N LYS A 34 -5.26 14.02 1.93
CA LYS A 34 -4.53 15.28 1.76
C LYS A 34 -3.23 15.13 0.99
N VAL A 35 -2.92 13.95 0.50
CA VAL A 35 -1.64 13.67 -0.17
C VAL A 35 -1.35 14.66 -1.29
N LYS A 36 -2.38 15.13 -2.00
CA LYS A 36 -2.24 16.13 -3.06
C LYS A 36 -1.46 17.37 -2.63
N ASN A 37 -1.60 17.80 -1.36
CA ASN A 37 -0.93 19.00 -0.84
C ASN A 37 0.61 18.85 -0.81
N TYR A 38 1.11 17.62 -0.78
CA TYR A 38 2.54 17.31 -0.83
C TYR A 38 3.03 17.09 -2.26
N LEU A 39 2.14 16.68 -3.18
CA LEU A 39 2.52 16.29 -4.53
C LEU A 39 2.72 17.47 -5.50
N PHE A 40 2.24 18.66 -5.18
CA PHE A 40 2.37 19.84 -6.06
C PHE A 40 3.83 20.19 -6.37
N ASP A 41 4.73 20.06 -5.39
CA ASP A 41 6.16 20.39 -5.52
C ASP A 41 7.06 19.14 -5.46
N THR A 42 6.51 17.95 -5.75
CA THR A 42 7.22 16.69 -5.64
C THR A 42 7.65 16.19 -7.01
N ASP A 43 8.93 15.85 -7.17
CA ASP A 43 9.45 15.17 -8.38
C ASP A 43 9.27 13.66 -8.33
N MET A 44 9.40 13.05 -7.14
CA MET A 44 9.28 11.60 -6.92
C MET A 44 8.40 11.33 -5.70
N PHE A 45 7.39 10.52 -5.88
CA PHE A 45 6.50 10.05 -4.82
C PHE A 45 6.70 8.54 -4.59
N ILE A 46 6.86 8.14 -3.33
CA ILE A 46 6.95 6.72 -2.94
C ILE A 46 5.81 6.40 -1.98
N ALA A 47 4.93 5.48 -2.38
CA ALA A 47 3.80 5.00 -1.58
C ALA A 47 4.19 3.71 -0.86
N CYS A 48 4.30 3.77 0.48
CA CYS A 48 4.69 2.64 1.34
C CYS A 48 3.67 2.36 2.45
N HIS A 49 2.43 2.81 2.28
CA HIS A 49 1.38 2.67 3.29
C HIS A 49 0.60 1.36 3.09
N TYR A 50 -0.03 0.88 4.15
CA TYR A 50 -1.08 -0.14 4.02
C TYR A 50 -2.34 0.48 3.43
N TRP A 51 -3.01 -0.24 2.52
CA TRP A 51 -4.28 0.18 1.96
C TRP A 51 -5.27 -0.99 1.88
N ASP A 52 -6.53 -0.70 2.07
CA ASP A 52 -7.70 -1.57 1.90
C ASP A 52 -8.77 -0.74 1.18
N PRO A 53 -9.66 -1.31 0.37
CA PRO A 53 -10.71 -0.58 -0.35
C PRO A 53 -11.59 0.34 0.50
N LYS A 54 -11.62 0.15 1.83
CA LYS A 54 -12.33 1.03 2.77
C LYS A 54 -11.66 2.39 2.93
N PHE A 55 -10.34 2.47 2.71
CA PHE A 55 -9.57 3.70 2.85
C PHE A 55 -9.67 4.58 1.62
N PRO A 56 -9.58 5.90 1.77
CA PRO A 56 -9.58 6.80 0.63
C PRO A 56 -8.38 6.54 -0.28
N LYS A 57 -8.57 6.68 -1.58
CA LYS A 57 -7.44 6.74 -2.52
C LYS A 57 -6.61 7.99 -2.25
N LEU A 58 -5.30 7.92 -2.48
CA LEU A 58 -4.39 9.04 -2.20
C LEU A 58 -4.72 10.27 -3.05
N PHE A 59 -5.09 10.05 -4.31
CA PHE A 59 -5.56 11.08 -5.23
C PHE A 59 -6.45 10.44 -6.30
N SER A 60 -7.22 11.25 -7.00
CA SER A 60 -8.02 10.77 -8.13
C SER A 60 -7.22 10.79 -9.44
N PRO A 61 -7.60 9.99 -10.46
CA PRO A 61 -6.96 10.05 -11.78
C PRO A 61 -6.93 11.45 -12.38
N LYS A 62 -7.96 12.27 -12.17
CA LYS A 62 -8.02 13.63 -12.69
C LYS A 62 -7.01 14.59 -12.04
N GLN A 63 -6.67 14.36 -10.76
CA GLN A 63 -5.73 15.20 -10.02
C GLN A 63 -4.29 15.01 -10.46
N ILE A 64 -3.94 13.92 -11.13
CA ILE A 64 -2.57 13.66 -11.57
C ILE A 64 -2.02 14.77 -12.45
N ASN A 65 -2.86 15.41 -13.23
CA ASN A 65 -2.48 16.54 -14.10
C ASN A 65 -2.19 17.85 -13.34
N GLU A 66 -2.55 17.91 -12.07
CA GLU A 66 -2.24 19.06 -11.21
C GLU A 66 -0.78 19.00 -10.72
N PHE A 67 -0.17 17.83 -10.66
CA PHE A 67 1.18 17.57 -10.12
C PHE A 67 2.25 17.79 -11.19
N LYS A 68 2.52 19.06 -11.54
CA LYS A 68 3.34 19.43 -12.70
C LYS A 68 4.80 18.99 -12.63
N ASN A 69 5.34 18.81 -11.42
CA ASN A 69 6.72 18.42 -11.21
C ASN A 69 6.89 16.89 -11.06
N LEU A 70 5.79 16.15 -10.83
CA LEU A 70 5.83 14.72 -10.55
C LEU A 70 6.25 13.94 -11.80
N LYS A 71 7.36 13.23 -11.71
CA LYS A 71 7.97 12.45 -12.80
C LYS A 71 7.97 10.97 -12.52
N ILE A 72 8.05 10.58 -11.23
CA ILE A 72 8.24 9.20 -10.81
C ILE A 72 7.29 8.88 -9.66
N ILE A 73 6.63 7.75 -9.76
CA ILE A 73 5.85 7.14 -8.68
C ILE A 73 6.41 5.75 -8.42
N GLY A 74 6.88 5.51 -7.18
CA GLY A 74 7.23 4.19 -6.67
C GLY A 74 6.07 3.69 -5.80
N ASP A 75 5.27 2.78 -6.32
CA ASP A 75 4.17 2.21 -5.55
C ASP A 75 4.58 0.86 -4.96
N VAL A 76 5.04 0.90 -3.70
CA VAL A 76 5.44 -0.29 -2.94
C VAL A 76 4.21 -1.09 -2.49
N THR A 77 3.04 -0.46 -2.42
CA THR A 77 1.78 -1.17 -2.11
C THR A 77 1.38 -2.13 -3.22
N CYS A 78 1.67 -1.77 -4.46
CA CYS A 78 1.41 -2.57 -5.68
C CYS A 78 -0.06 -3.00 -5.87
N ASP A 79 -1.01 -2.29 -5.26
CA ASP A 79 -2.44 -2.57 -5.39
C ASP A 79 -2.97 -2.06 -6.73
N ILE A 80 -3.27 -2.95 -7.66
CA ILE A 80 -3.78 -2.57 -9.00
C ILE A 80 -5.11 -1.84 -8.85
N ASN A 81 -5.18 -0.62 -9.42
CA ASN A 81 -6.30 0.30 -9.25
C ASN A 81 -6.60 0.65 -7.78
N GLY A 82 -5.62 0.48 -6.90
CA GLY A 82 -5.71 0.72 -5.46
C GLY A 82 -5.62 2.19 -5.06
N SER A 83 -4.87 2.45 -4.00
CA SER A 83 -4.68 3.79 -3.43
C SER A 83 -4.00 4.76 -4.38
N VAL A 84 -3.09 4.25 -5.23
CA VAL A 84 -2.35 5.00 -6.25
C VAL A 84 -2.98 4.70 -7.63
N PRO A 85 -3.81 5.59 -8.18
CA PRO A 85 -4.57 5.32 -9.41
C PRO A 85 -3.72 5.08 -10.66
N THR A 86 -2.45 5.46 -10.63
CA THR A 86 -1.51 5.21 -11.72
C THR A 86 -0.99 3.78 -11.75
N THR A 87 -1.23 2.98 -10.71
CA THR A 87 -0.86 1.57 -10.66
C THR A 87 -1.92 0.74 -11.38
N ILE A 88 -1.76 0.64 -12.70
CA ILE A 88 -2.70 -0.08 -13.59
C ILE A 88 -2.32 -1.55 -13.79
N ARG A 89 -1.10 -1.92 -13.47
CA ARG A 89 -0.57 -3.29 -13.44
C ARG A 89 0.65 -3.38 -12.54
N SER A 90 0.99 -4.59 -12.10
CA SER A 90 2.27 -4.87 -11.48
C SER A 90 3.42 -4.83 -12.49
N THR A 91 4.63 -4.69 -11.98
CA THR A 91 5.88 -4.76 -12.73
C THR A 91 6.78 -5.86 -12.15
N SER A 92 7.78 -6.25 -12.90
CA SER A 92 8.75 -7.26 -12.45
C SER A 92 10.13 -6.64 -12.25
N ILE A 93 10.98 -7.33 -11.50
CA ILE A 93 12.39 -6.94 -11.30
C ILE A 93 13.11 -6.70 -12.65
N ALA A 94 12.86 -7.55 -13.65
CA ALA A 94 13.49 -7.40 -14.97
C ALA A 94 12.94 -6.22 -15.80
N LYS A 95 11.70 -5.79 -15.51
CA LYS A 95 11.04 -4.63 -16.14
C LYS A 95 10.32 -3.83 -15.05
N PRO A 96 11.07 -3.05 -14.24
CA PRO A 96 10.56 -2.55 -12.95
C PRO A 96 9.61 -1.36 -13.08
N TYR A 97 9.47 -0.75 -14.23
CA TYR A 97 8.62 0.42 -14.43
C TYR A 97 7.99 0.46 -15.83
N TYR A 98 6.94 1.24 -15.95
CA TYR A 98 6.29 1.65 -17.19
C TYR A 98 6.01 3.15 -17.14
N SER A 99 5.68 3.76 -18.27
CA SER A 99 5.21 5.16 -18.32
C SER A 99 3.72 5.22 -18.52
N ILE A 100 3.05 6.17 -17.86
CA ILE A 100 1.62 6.42 -18.00
C ILE A 100 1.38 7.84 -18.53
N ASN A 101 0.51 7.94 -19.52
CA ASN A 101 0.00 9.23 -19.97
C ASN A 101 -1.05 9.72 -18.96
N THR A 102 -0.86 10.93 -18.44
CA THR A 102 -1.69 11.47 -17.35
C THR A 102 -3.10 11.87 -17.78
N ASP A 103 -3.33 12.11 -19.06
CA ASP A 103 -4.64 12.49 -19.58
C ASP A 103 -5.50 11.25 -19.84
N SER A 104 -4.92 10.24 -20.48
CA SER A 104 -5.64 9.01 -20.86
C SER A 104 -5.57 7.90 -19.80
N MET A 105 -4.68 8.02 -18.80
CA MET A 105 -4.35 6.98 -17.82
C MET A 105 -3.95 5.64 -18.47
N LYS A 106 -3.36 5.71 -19.68
CA LYS A 106 -2.89 4.52 -20.41
C LYS A 106 -1.38 4.46 -20.44
N GLU A 107 -0.87 3.25 -20.50
CA GLU A 107 0.56 3.00 -20.69
C GLU A 107 1.04 3.56 -22.02
N ILE A 108 2.23 4.16 -22.02
CA ILE A 108 2.91 4.70 -23.18
C ILE A 108 4.38 4.26 -23.18
N GLU A 109 5.06 4.39 -24.30
CA GLU A 109 6.49 4.11 -24.38
C GLU A 109 7.30 4.99 -23.45
N LEU A 110 8.35 4.39 -22.87
CA LEU A 110 9.31 5.10 -22.05
C LEU A 110 9.99 6.22 -22.84
N GLY A 111 10.18 7.37 -22.19
CA GLY A 111 10.76 8.55 -22.80
C GLY A 111 9.76 9.52 -23.42
N ASN A 112 8.51 9.13 -23.60
CA ASN A 112 7.42 10.04 -23.93
C ASN A 112 7.00 10.86 -22.70
N LYS A 113 6.29 11.98 -22.91
CA LYS A 113 5.76 12.80 -21.83
C LYS A 113 4.75 12.01 -21.01
N GLY A 114 5.15 11.62 -19.80
CA GLY A 114 4.34 10.86 -18.87
C GLY A 114 5.03 10.73 -17.52
N ILE A 115 4.40 9.98 -16.61
CA ILE A 115 4.96 9.66 -15.30
C ILE A 115 5.45 8.22 -15.33
N ALA A 116 6.67 7.98 -14.88
CA ALA A 116 7.20 6.63 -14.69
C ALA A 116 6.60 6.03 -13.40
N VAL A 117 6.08 4.81 -13.51
CA VAL A 117 5.46 4.09 -12.39
C VAL A 117 6.20 2.78 -12.16
N MET A 118 6.71 2.57 -10.96
CA MET A 118 7.25 1.32 -10.46
C MET A 118 6.20 0.68 -9.54
N ALA A 119 5.85 -0.57 -9.77
CA ALA A 119 4.92 -1.35 -8.96
C ALA A 119 5.36 -2.83 -8.95
N VAL A 120 6.60 -3.06 -8.51
CA VAL A 120 7.16 -4.42 -8.39
C VAL A 120 6.48 -5.13 -7.23
N ASP A 121 5.84 -6.25 -7.52
CA ASP A 121 5.05 -7.04 -6.55
C ASP A 121 5.91 -7.90 -5.62
N ASN A 122 7.20 -8.02 -5.90
CA ASN A 122 8.13 -8.83 -5.11
C ASN A 122 9.45 -8.09 -4.85
N LEU A 123 9.40 -6.90 -4.25
CA LEU A 123 10.57 -6.10 -3.90
C LEU A 123 11.57 -6.84 -2.98
N PRO A 124 11.17 -7.68 -2.01
CA PRO A 124 12.12 -8.44 -1.20
C PRO A 124 13.08 -9.31 -2.01
N SER A 125 12.70 -9.73 -3.22
CA SER A 125 13.57 -10.50 -4.11
C SER A 125 14.73 -9.70 -4.71
N GLU A 126 14.75 -8.38 -4.58
CA GLU A 126 15.89 -7.53 -4.96
C GLU A 126 17.05 -7.62 -3.95
N LEU A 127 16.71 -7.87 -2.68
CA LEU A 127 17.65 -8.05 -1.57
C LEU A 127 17.32 -9.35 -0.81
N PRO A 128 17.36 -10.53 -1.48
CA PRO A 128 16.77 -11.76 -0.96
C PRO A 128 17.48 -12.26 0.31
N ARG A 129 18.77 -11.99 0.45
CA ARG A 129 19.53 -12.37 1.64
C ARG A 129 19.07 -11.55 2.85
N ASP A 130 19.05 -10.24 2.73
CA ASP A 130 18.68 -9.33 3.82
C ASP A 130 17.21 -9.51 4.22
N ALA A 131 16.33 -9.64 3.22
CA ALA A 131 14.90 -9.88 3.45
C ALA A 131 14.65 -11.22 4.16
N SER A 132 15.37 -12.29 3.77
CA SER A 132 15.24 -13.61 4.42
C SER A 132 15.80 -13.62 5.84
N GLU A 133 16.89 -12.90 6.09
CA GLU A 133 17.51 -12.79 7.41
C GLU A 133 16.60 -12.04 8.39
N GLU A 134 16.04 -10.90 7.95
CA GLU A 134 15.12 -10.10 8.75
C GLU A 134 13.81 -10.83 9.04
N PHE A 135 13.20 -11.44 8.00
CA PHE A 135 12.00 -12.24 8.15
C PHE A 135 12.23 -13.44 9.09
N GLY A 136 13.33 -14.18 8.89
CA GLY A 136 13.68 -15.34 9.73
C GLY A 136 13.91 -14.94 11.19
N SER A 137 14.60 -13.83 11.43
CA SER A 137 14.82 -13.28 12.77
C SER A 137 13.49 -12.92 13.45
N SER A 138 12.59 -12.27 12.73
CA SER A 138 11.25 -11.92 13.23
C SER A 138 10.41 -13.15 13.53
N VAL A 139 10.44 -14.18 12.69
CA VAL A 139 9.75 -15.46 12.95
C VAL A 139 10.29 -16.15 14.21
N ILE A 140 11.61 -16.18 14.36
CA ILE A 140 12.26 -16.81 15.51
C ILE A 140 11.94 -16.07 16.82
N SER A 141 11.97 -14.73 16.82
CA SER A 141 11.73 -13.96 18.03
C SER A 141 10.25 -13.81 18.38
N GLU A 142 9.38 -13.61 17.37
CA GLU A 142 8.01 -13.17 17.59
C GLU A 142 6.96 -14.27 17.39
N ILE A 143 7.27 -15.33 16.67
CA ILE A 143 6.28 -16.35 16.30
C ILE A 143 6.62 -17.70 16.94
N LEU A 144 7.84 -18.18 16.75
CA LEU A 144 8.24 -19.53 17.14
C LEU A 144 8.03 -19.86 18.63
N PRO A 145 8.34 -18.96 19.59
CA PRO A 145 8.09 -19.23 21.02
C PRO A 145 6.61 -19.51 21.32
N TYR A 146 5.69 -18.80 20.65
CA TYR A 146 4.25 -18.93 20.85
C TYR A 146 3.62 -20.11 20.10
N LEU A 147 4.31 -20.64 19.09
CA LEU A 147 3.92 -21.90 18.41
C LEU A 147 4.30 -23.12 19.22
N ILE A 148 5.41 -23.05 19.95
CA ILE A 148 5.98 -24.22 20.66
C ILE A 148 5.52 -24.28 22.13
N ASP A 149 5.38 -23.12 22.75
CA ASP A 149 5.03 -22.96 24.16
C ASP A 149 3.60 -22.43 24.32
N LYS A 150 3.38 -21.52 25.23
CA LYS A 150 2.05 -20.95 25.49
C LYS A 150 1.76 -19.76 24.58
N ASP A 151 0.74 -19.89 23.74
CA ASP A 151 0.22 -18.79 22.92
C ASP A 151 -0.37 -17.66 23.79
N ASP A 152 0.06 -16.43 23.55
CA ASP A 152 -0.51 -15.21 24.13
C ASP A 152 -1.76 -14.70 23.39
N GLY A 153 -2.26 -15.51 22.44
CA GLY A 153 -3.39 -15.23 21.58
C GLY A 153 -2.98 -14.77 20.17
N ARG A 154 -1.69 -14.52 19.89
CA ARG A 154 -1.25 -14.08 18.54
C ARG A 154 -1.41 -15.17 17.50
N ILE A 155 -1.07 -16.41 17.83
CA ILE A 155 -1.23 -17.56 16.92
C ILE A 155 -2.70 -17.83 16.67
N ASN A 156 -3.51 -17.81 17.73
CA ASN A 156 -4.97 -17.97 17.59
C ASN A 156 -5.58 -16.90 16.69
N ARG A 157 -5.20 -15.62 16.87
CA ARG A 157 -5.69 -14.52 16.00
C ARG A 157 -5.22 -14.64 14.55
N ALA A 158 -4.03 -15.21 14.31
CA ALA A 158 -3.46 -15.41 12.98
C ALA A 158 -3.92 -16.71 12.31
N THR A 159 -4.56 -17.63 13.06
CA THR A 159 -5.04 -18.91 12.52
C THR A 159 -6.20 -18.66 11.57
N THR A 160 -5.96 -18.90 10.29
CA THR A 160 -6.94 -18.69 9.23
C THR A 160 -8.05 -19.72 9.24
N ALA A 161 -7.68 -20.99 9.41
CA ALA A 161 -8.63 -22.10 9.40
C ALA A 161 -8.27 -23.16 10.45
N SER A 162 -9.28 -23.77 11.04
CA SER A 162 -9.16 -24.88 11.98
C SER A 162 -10.30 -25.87 11.76
N ASN A 163 -9.99 -27.18 11.81
CA ASN A 163 -10.98 -28.24 11.64
C ASN A 163 -11.84 -28.11 10.37
N GLY A 164 -11.24 -27.66 9.26
CA GLY A 164 -11.90 -27.52 7.96
C GLY A 164 -12.85 -26.31 7.85
N LYS A 165 -12.77 -25.36 8.77
CA LYS A 165 -13.58 -24.12 8.75
C LYS A 165 -12.69 -22.91 8.96
N PHE A 166 -13.04 -21.77 8.36
CA PHE A 166 -12.38 -20.51 8.67
C PHE A 166 -12.67 -20.09 10.11
N CYS A 167 -11.63 -19.55 10.76
CA CYS A 167 -11.79 -18.89 12.04
C CYS A 167 -12.53 -17.55 11.87
N GLU A 168 -13.15 -17.06 12.95
CA GLU A 168 -14.01 -15.88 12.93
C GLU A 168 -13.38 -14.65 12.25
N ASN A 169 -12.12 -14.37 12.56
CA ASN A 169 -11.36 -13.25 11.97
C ASN A 169 -11.19 -13.37 10.45
N PHE A 170 -11.38 -14.54 9.88
CA PHE A 170 -11.20 -14.86 8.46
C PHE A 170 -12.50 -15.32 7.79
N ALA A 171 -13.64 -15.11 8.44
CA ALA A 171 -14.95 -15.51 7.92
C ALA A 171 -15.27 -14.92 6.53
N TYR A 172 -14.70 -13.75 6.21
CA TYR A 172 -14.83 -13.10 4.90
C TYR A 172 -14.26 -13.95 3.74
N LEU A 173 -13.35 -14.89 4.03
CA LEU A 173 -12.83 -15.80 3.01
C LEU A 173 -13.86 -16.82 2.51
N ASN A 174 -14.98 -17.01 3.20
CA ASN A 174 -16.08 -17.87 2.73
C ASN A 174 -16.62 -17.40 1.36
N ASP A 175 -16.56 -16.11 1.07
CA ASP A 175 -17.03 -15.54 -0.21
C ASP A 175 -16.19 -16.00 -1.42
N PHE A 176 -15.02 -16.59 -1.19
CA PHE A 176 -14.09 -17.03 -2.22
C PHE A 176 -14.06 -18.56 -2.42
N ILE A 177 -14.87 -19.33 -1.68
CA ILE A 177 -14.87 -20.80 -1.74
C ILE A 177 -16.12 -21.32 -2.50
N ASN A 178 -16.70 -20.65 -3.38
CA ASN A 178 -17.84 -21.13 -4.17
C ASN A 178 -17.37 -21.75 -5.48
#